data_89cb259bafa00ff552637efee1ee76f1
#
_entry.id   89cb259bafa00ff552637efee1ee76f1
#
_cell.length_a   1.000
_cell.length_b   1.000
_cell.length_c   1.000
_cell.angle_alpha   90.00
_cell.angle_beta   90.00
_cell.angle_gamma   90.00
#
_symmetry.space_group_name_H-M   'P 1'
#
loop_
_entity.id
_entity.type
_entity.pdbx_description
1 polymer ?
#
loop_
_entity_poly.entity_id
_entity_poly.type
_entity_poly.pdbx_seq_one_letter_code
_entity_poly.pdbx_strand_id
1 'polypeptide(L)'
;MQRTEARPGIETREDEEATGPVAAVIGRELGIPRPQVESVVRLLDEGNTIPFLARYRKEQTGGLDEEVLRTIEQRLEYLRNLANRRAEVIRLIDEQGALTPEIAQALEAASTLQRVEDIYRPFRPKRRTRASVARERGLEPLADWLMSRPVAGDPLQRAGEFVDVDSGVNTADEALGGARDIIAETLADDPEVRAFVRQWTTRNGTIVCEAVDPAARTPYEQYYEYSEPVSRIRPHRVLAINRGEREKAIRAKIEVPDDEQVLEYLRRWLMRGAGAGPAASPTASPTGRTDAGPASSPSDPELALAAADAYGRLLAPAVERDVRSALTEQADTQAIRVFGANLKSLLLTPPIRGRVVMG
;
A
#
# COMPACT_ATOMS: atom_id res chain seq x y z
N MET A 1 49.88 5.50 -29.13
CA MET A 1 49.18 5.17 -27.87
C MET A 1 48.89 6.51 -27.18
N GLN A 2 47.70 7.06 -27.49
CA GLN A 2 47.20 8.26 -26.80
C GLN A 2 46.15 7.79 -25.80
N ARG A 3 46.42 8.06 -24.52
CA ARG A 3 45.44 7.90 -23.44
C ARG A 3 44.41 9.02 -23.54
N THR A 4 43.17 8.67 -23.77
CA THR A 4 42.02 9.58 -23.68
C THR A 4 41.74 9.79 -22.20
N GLU A 5 42.06 10.96 -21.68
CA GLU A 5 41.64 11.42 -20.36
C GLU A 5 40.13 11.67 -20.37
N ALA A 6 39.41 10.95 -19.59
CA ALA A 6 38.01 11.21 -19.31
C ALA A 6 37.87 12.52 -18.52
N ARG A 7 37.03 13.44 -19.00
CA ARG A 7 36.71 14.70 -18.35
C ARG A 7 35.79 14.44 -17.15
N PRO A 8 36.19 14.75 -15.90
CA PRO A 8 35.26 14.78 -14.78
C PRO A 8 34.64 16.19 -14.74
N GLY A 9 33.35 16.33 -14.95
CA GLY A 9 32.77 17.66 -14.80
C GLY A 9 31.27 17.84 -15.12
N ILE A 10 30.56 16.82 -15.53
CA ILE A 10 29.12 16.94 -15.86
C ILE A 10 28.23 16.15 -14.94
N GLU A 11 28.69 15.04 -14.36
CA GLU A 11 27.89 14.19 -13.44
C GLU A 11 27.62 14.85 -12.07
N THR A 12 28.41 15.82 -11.65
CA THR A 12 28.32 16.41 -10.31
C THR A 12 27.19 17.42 -10.09
N ARG A 13 26.60 17.99 -11.13
CA ARG A 13 25.53 19.01 -10.99
C ARG A 13 24.13 18.41 -10.92
N GLU A 14 23.87 17.38 -11.69
CA GLU A 14 22.57 16.69 -11.67
C GLU A 14 22.39 15.90 -10.35
N ASP A 15 23.46 15.31 -9.83
CA ASP A 15 23.46 14.61 -8.55
C ASP A 15 23.31 15.56 -7.35
N GLU A 16 23.87 16.76 -7.41
CA GLU A 16 23.70 17.79 -6.37
C GLU A 16 22.28 18.38 -6.35
N GLU A 17 21.64 18.58 -7.51
CA GLU A 17 20.24 19.03 -7.59
C GLU A 17 19.26 17.99 -7.07
N ALA A 18 19.51 16.70 -7.28
CA ALA A 18 18.66 15.61 -6.80
C ALA A 18 18.83 15.35 -5.29
N THR A 19 20.02 15.60 -4.75
CA THR A 19 20.35 15.32 -3.33
C THR A 19 19.70 16.32 -2.37
N GLY A 20 19.57 17.58 -2.76
CA GLY A 20 19.07 18.65 -1.92
C GLY A 20 17.66 18.45 -1.36
N PRO A 21 16.65 18.06 -2.16
CA PRO A 21 15.30 17.81 -1.69
C PRO A 21 15.21 16.61 -0.72
N VAL A 22 15.94 15.54 -1.00
CA VAL A 22 15.96 14.33 -0.17
C VAL A 22 16.62 14.61 1.18
N ALA A 23 17.75 15.31 1.20
CA ALA A 23 18.44 15.69 2.43
C ALA A 23 17.58 16.63 3.31
N ALA A 24 16.79 17.51 2.70
CA ALA A 24 15.86 18.38 3.44
C ALA A 24 14.74 17.59 4.14
N VAL A 25 14.22 16.52 3.49
CA VAL A 25 13.21 15.63 4.09
C VAL A 25 13.82 14.87 5.27
N ILE A 26 14.97 14.22 5.07
CA ILE A 26 15.65 13.45 6.10
C ILE A 26 16.03 14.35 7.30
N GLY A 27 16.56 15.54 7.03
CA GLY A 27 16.93 16.50 8.08
C GLY A 27 15.75 16.92 8.94
N ARG A 28 14.57 17.13 8.33
CA ARG A 28 13.33 17.46 9.05
C ARG A 28 12.83 16.28 9.89
N GLU A 29 12.86 15.07 9.34
CA GLU A 29 12.38 13.87 10.03
C GLU A 29 13.26 13.49 11.23
N LEU A 30 14.57 13.67 11.12
CA LEU A 30 15.54 13.29 12.17
C LEU A 30 15.96 14.45 13.08
N GLY A 31 15.51 15.67 12.79
CA GLY A 31 15.93 16.87 13.54
C GLY A 31 17.41 17.24 13.31
N ILE A 32 17.98 16.89 12.15
CA ILE A 32 19.38 17.11 11.81
C ILE A 32 19.47 18.27 10.81
N PRO A 33 20.45 19.19 10.97
CA PRO A 33 20.65 20.27 10.00
C PRO A 33 20.87 19.75 8.58
N ARG A 34 20.16 20.33 7.60
CA ARG A 34 20.23 19.92 6.20
C ARG A 34 21.66 19.83 5.65
N PRO A 35 22.59 20.80 5.88
CA PRO A 35 23.96 20.72 5.37
C PRO A 35 24.71 19.49 5.91
N GLN A 36 24.40 19.05 7.12
CA GLN A 36 24.99 17.87 7.74
C GLN A 36 24.52 16.59 7.05
N VAL A 37 23.22 16.49 6.73
CA VAL A 37 22.66 15.37 5.97
C VAL A 37 23.23 15.36 4.55
N GLU A 38 23.33 16.50 3.88
CA GLU A 38 23.94 16.62 2.54
C GLU A 38 25.38 16.12 2.52
N SER A 39 26.17 16.45 3.56
CA SER A 39 27.54 15.94 3.69
C SER A 39 27.57 14.42 3.86
N VAL A 40 26.67 13.85 4.65
CA VAL A 40 26.57 12.39 4.82
C VAL A 40 26.17 11.71 3.51
N VAL A 41 25.15 12.24 2.81
CA VAL A 41 24.68 11.68 1.52
C VAL A 41 25.81 11.69 0.50
N ARG A 42 26.52 12.79 0.34
CA ARG A 42 27.67 12.87 -0.56
C ARG A 42 28.75 11.84 -0.23
N LEU A 43 29.08 11.68 1.05
CA LEU A 43 30.08 10.69 1.47
C LEU A 43 29.63 9.23 1.21
N LEU A 44 28.33 8.96 1.34
CA LEU A 44 27.75 7.65 0.99
C LEU A 44 27.81 7.41 -0.53
N ASP A 45 27.53 8.44 -1.34
CA ASP A 45 27.59 8.37 -2.81
C ASP A 45 29.03 8.20 -3.32
N GLU A 46 30.01 8.68 -2.57
CA GLU A 46 31.45 8.40 -2.79
C GLU A 46 31.84 6.94 -2.48
N GLY A 47 30.88 6.10 -2.03
CA GLY A 47 31.11 4.67 -1.71
C GLY A 47 31.69 4.43 -0.32
N ASN A 48 31.66 5.40 0.57
CA ASN A 48 32.13 5.22 1.95
C ASN A 48 31.12 4.39 2.75
N THR A 49 31.62 3.47 3.56
CA THR A 49 30.78 2.65 4.46
C THR A 49 30.46 3.39 5.76
N ILE A 50 29.31 3.08 6.38
CA ILE A 50 28.90 3.68 7.67
C ILE A 50 29.97 3.56 8.76
N PRO A 51 30.59 2.38 9.00
CA PRO A 51 31.65 2.27 9.99
C PRO A 51 32.87 3.15 9.70
N PHE A 52 33.20 3.36 8.41
CA PHE A 52 34.28 4.26 8.01
C PHE A 52 33.92 5.72 8.31
N LEU A 53 32.72 6.16 7.98
CA LEU A 53 32.24 7.52 8.26
C LEU A 53 32.25 7.80 9.78
N ALA A 54 31.71 6.88 10.57
CA ALA A 54 31.63 7.01 12.03
C ALA A 54 33.01 7.12 12.70
N ARG A 55 34.05 6.51 12.14
CA ARG A 55 35.40 6.51 12.71
C ARG A 55 36.30 7.60 12.18
N TYR A 56 36.28 7.84 10.86
CA TYR A 56 37.30 8.63 10.19
C TYR A 56 36.80 9.93 9.57
N ARG A 57 35.47 10.16 9.54
CA ARG A 57 34.85 11.34 8.93
C ARG A 57 33.96 12.14 9.88
N LYS A 58 34.19 12.03 11.19
CA LYS A 58 33.36 12.68 12.23
C LYS A 58 33.22 14.19 12.03
N GLU A 59 34.27 14.88 11.62
CA GLU A 59 34.23 16.32 11.37
C GLU A 59 33.31 16.66 10.19
N GLN A 60 33.31 15.84 9.13
CA GLN A 60 32.50 16.05 7.95
C GLN A 60 31.01 15.65 8.17
N THR A 61 30.77 14.70 9.06
CA THR A 61 29.42 14.27 9.43
C THR A 61 28.83 15.07 10.62
N GLY A 62 29.59 16.05 11.14
CA GLY A 62 29.16 16.82 12.30
C GLY A 62 29.03 16.02 13.59
N GLY A 63 29.82 14.96 13.75
CA GLY A 63 29.86 14.11 14.96
C GLY A 63 28.68 13.15 15.10
N LEU A 64 27.94 12.88 14.02
CA LEU A 64 26.86 11.87 14.06
C LEU A 64 27.41 10.48 14.42
N ASP A 65 26.66 9.77 15.25
CA ASP A 65 27.00 8.40 15.60
C ASP A 65 26.63 7.39 14.49
N GLU A 66 27.09 6.16 14.64
CA GLU A 66 26.87 5.11 13.64
C GLU A 66 25.37 4.77 13.46
N GLU A 67 24.56 4.88 14.52
CA GLU A 67 23.13 4.55 14.46
C GLU A 67 22.36 5.61 13.65
N VAL A 68 22.68 6.87 13.86
CA VAL A 68 22.10 7.99 13.11
C VAL A 68 22.53 7.92 11.64
N LEU A 69 23.83 7.67 11.35
CA LEU A 69 24.33 7.52 9.98
C LEU A 69 23.60 6.37 9.25
N ARG A 70 23.38 5.26 9.92
CA ARG A 70 22.63 4.11 9.36
C ARG A 70 21.15 4.46 9.11
N THR A 71 20.55 5.24 9.99
CA THR A 71 19.17 5.72 9.79
C THR A 71 19.07 6.65 8.59
N ILE A 72 20.06 7.53 8.39
CA ILE A 72 20.14 8.39 7.20
C ILE A 72 20.29 7.54 5.93
N GLU A 73 21.18 6.55 5.92
CA GLU A 73 21.40 5.64 4.77
C GLU A 73 20.10 4.92 4.37
N GLN A 74 19.42 4.28 5.34
CA GLN A 74 18.15 3.57 5.09
C GLN A 74 17.06 4.50 4.57
N ARG A 75 16.99 5.71 5.14
CA ARG A 75 15.98 6.69 4.69
C ARG A 75 16.29 7.26 3.32
N LEU A 76 17.56 7.48 3.01
CA LEU A 76 18.05 7.88 1.69
C LEU A 76 17.67 6.85 0.63
N GLU A 77 17.95 5.58 0.88
CA GLU A 77 17.62 4.47 -0.01
C GLU A 77 16.10 4.42 -0.27
N TYR A 78 15.29 4.50 0.79
CA TYR A 78 13.84 4.52 0.66
C TYR A 78 13.33 5.67 -0.20
N LEU A 79 13.81 6.90 0.04
CA LEU A 79 13.36 8.10 -0.70
C LEU A 79 13.81 8.06 -2.16
N ARG A 80 14.99 7.53 -2.45
CA ARG A 80 15.46 7.30 -3.82
C ARG A 80 14.60 6.26 -4.54
N ASN A 81 14.30 5.15 -3.90
CA ASN A 81 13.41 4.13 -4.44
C ASN A 81 12.01 4.69 -4.71
N LEU A 82 11.49 5.52 -3.81
CA LEU A 82 10.21 6.20 -4.01
C LEU A 82 10.25 7.17 -5.20
N ALA A 83 11.31 7.97 -5.34
CA ALA A 83 11.47 8.90 -6.46
C ALA A 83 11.59 8.16 -7.80
N ASN A 84 12.41 7.13 -7.85
CA ASN A 84 12.58 6.29 -9.05
C ASN A 84 11.25 5.63 -9.44
N ARG A 85 10.52 5.09 -8.46
CA ARG A 85 9.24 4.44 -8.73
C ARG A 85 8.18 5.42 -9.22
N ARG A 86 8.14 6.64 -8.67
CA ARG A 86 7.27 7.71 -9.19
C ARG A 86 7.56 8.02 -10.66
N ALA A 87 8.85 8.27 -10.98
CA ALA A 87 9.26 8.58 -12.35
C ALA A 87 8.92 7.46 -13.32
N GLU A 88 9.15 6.20 -12.92
CA GLU A 88 8.77 5.03 -13.71
C GLU A 88 7.26 4.97 -13.96
N VAL A 89 6.45 5.16 -12.92
CA VAL A 89 4.99 5.12 -13.03
C VAL A 89 4.45 6.26 -13.88
N ILE A 90 4.98 7.48 -13.75
CA ILE A 90 4.63 8.61 -14.60
C ILE A 90 4.89 8.26 -16.07
N ARG A 91 6.08 7.73 -16.38
CA ARG A 91 6.43 7.29 -17.73
C ARG A 91 5.47 6.22 -18.27
N LEU A 92 5.16 5.20 -17.46
CA LEU A 92 4.28 4.10 -17.87
C LEU A 92 2.84 4.55 -18.14
N ILE A 93 2.33 5.54 -17.40
CA ILE A 93 1.01 6.13 -17.62
C ILE A 93 1.02 7.05 -18.84
N ASP A 94 2.10 7.81 -19.03
CA ASP A 94 2.28 8.70 -20.18
C ASP A 94 2.37 7.91 -21.50
N GLU A 95 3.10 6.79 -21.52
CA GLU A 95 3.19 5.87 -22.65
C GLU A 95 1.82 5.31 -23.08
N GLN A 96 0.85 5.26 -22.16
CA GLN A 96 -0.54 4.87 -22.42
C GLN A 96 -1.41 6.06 -22.87
N GLY A 97 -0.89 7.27 -22.89
CA GLY A 97 -1.64 8.49 -23.19
C GLY A 97 -2.68 8.86 -22.13
N ALA A 98 -2.56 8.32 -20.93
CA ALA A 98 -3.52 8.46 -19.84
C ALA A 98 -3.05 9.42 -18.72
N LEU A 99 -1.88 10.06 -18.87
CA LEU A 99 -1.34 10.97 -17.86
C LEU A 99 -2.08 12.32 -17.92
N THR A 100 -2.87 12.59 -16.88
CA THR A 100 -3.51 13.90 -16.69
C THR A 100 -2.72 14.75 -15.68
N PRO A 101 -2.89 16.09 -15.67
CA PRO A 101 -2.24 16.96 -14.67
C PRO A 101 -2.55 16.56 -13.22
N GLU A 102 -3.79 16.10 -12.97
CA GLU A 102 -4.23 15.66 -11.64
C GLU A 102 -3.52 14.39 -11.20
N ILE A 103 -3.32 13.42 -12.12
CA ILE A 103 -2.58 12.17 -11.84
C ILE A 103 -1.11 12.49 -11.58
N ALA A 104 -0.50 13.34 -12.39
CA ALA A 104 0.88 13.77 -12.19
C ALA A 104 1.07 14.41 -10.81
N GLN A 105 0.18 15.36 -10.44
CA GLN A 105 0.20 16.01 -9.14
C GLN A 105 -0.02 15.02 -7.98
N ALA A 106 -0.93 14.05 -8.14
CA ALA A 106 -1.18 13.02 -7.13
C ALA A 106 0.04 12.11 -6.92
N LEU A 107 0.76 11.76 -8.01
CA LEU A 107 2.00 10.98 -7.95
C LEU A 107 3.13 11.79 -7.30
N GLU A 108 3.28 13.06 -7.61
CA GLU A 108 4.27 13.94 -6.98
C GLU A 108 4.02 14.10 -5.48
N ALA A 109 2.76 14.22 -5.07
CA ALA A 109 2.36 14.33 -3.67
C ALA A 109 2.44 13.01 -2.89
N ALA A 110 2.58 11.86 -3.58
CA ALA A 110 2.62 10.54 -2.93
C ALA A 110 3.88 10.40 -2.06
N SER A 111 3.72 10.26 -0.76
CA SER A 111 4.81 10.16 0.22
C SER A 111 5.23 8.71 0.50
N THR A 112 4.54 7.72 -0.06
CA THR A 112 4.82 6.30 0.15
C THR A 112 4.76 5.51 -1.16
N LEU A 113 5.58 4.44 -1.25
CA LEU A 113 5.53 3.50 -2.38
C LEU A 113 4.13 2.91 -2.56
N GLN A 114 3.45 2.59 -1.46
CA GLN A 114 2.09 2.07 -1.50
C GLN A 114 1.11 3.03 -2.20
N ARG A 115 1.21 4.33 -1.91
CA ARG A 115 0.37 5.33 -2.57
C ARG A 115 0.65 5.43 -4.07
N VAL A 116 1.92 5.37 -4.47
CA VAL A 116 2.32 5.32 -5.89
C VAL A 116 1.70 4.10 -6.57
N GLU A 117 1.79 2.92 -5.96
CA GLU A 117 1.22 1.69 -6.49
C GLU A 117 -0.31 1.73 -6.59
N ASP A 118 -0.97 2.34 -5.61
CA ASP A 118 -2.43 2.49 -5.62
C ASP A 118 -2.89 3.41 -6.79
N ILE A 119 -2.15 4.51 -7.05
CA ILE A 119 -2.43 5.41 -8.18
C ILE A 119 -2.15 4.69 -9.52
N TYR A 120 -1.08 3.89 -9.62
CA TYR A 120 -0.71 3.17 -10.84
C TYR A 120 -1.64 2.01 -11.16
N ARG A 121 -2.31 1.46 -10.18
CA ARG A 121 -3.09 0.22 -10.31
C ARG A 121 -4.12 0.21 -11.45
N PRO A 122 -4.92 1.27 -11.69
CA PRO A 122 -5.86 1.32 -12.81
C PRO A 122 -5.18 1.17 -14.18
N PHE A 123 -3.93 1.63 -14.29
CA PHE A 123 -3.15 1.67 -15.53
C PHE A 123 -2.31 0.39 -15.78
N ARG A 124 -2.26 -0.53 -14.81
CA ARG A 124 -1.54 -1.80 -14.98
C ARG A 124 -2.21 -2.65 -16.06
N PRO A 125 -1.43 -3.29 -16.94
CA PRO A 125 -1.98 -4.30 -17.86
C PRO A 125 -2.75 -5.35 -17.05
N LYS A 126 -4.07 -5.38 -17.20
CA LYS A 126 -4.93 -6.31 -16.48
C LYS A 126 -5.08 -7.60 -17.26
N ARG A 127 -5.11 -8.74 -16.55
CA ARG A 127 -5.66 -9.98 -17.13
C ARG A 127 -7.13 -9.75 -17.43
N ARG A 128 -7.68 -10.54 -18.37
CA ARG A 128 -9.12 -10.51 -18.69
C ARG A 128 -9.95 -10.66 -17.41
N THR A 129 -10.62 -9.57 -17.03
CA THR A 129 -11.48 -9.49 -15.83
C THR A 129 -12.94 -9.56 -16.25
N ARG A 130 -13.87 -9.79 -15.29
CA ARG A 130 -15.30 -9.70 -15.57
C ARG A 130 -15.67 -8.32 -16.11
N ALA A 131 -15.10 -7.26 -15.53
CA ALA A 131 -15.32 -5.89 -15.97
C ALA A 131 -14.77 -5.62 -17.37
N SER A 132 -13.59 -6.15 -17.73
CA SER A 132 -13.06 -6.01 -19.10
C SER A 132 -13.95 -6.71 -20.11
N VAL A 133 -14.47 -7.90 -19.79
CA VAL A 133 -15.45 -8.61 -20.63
C VAL A 133 -16.74 -7.81 -20.75
N ALA A 134 -17.22 -7.20 -19.67
CA ALA A 134 -18.42 -6.37 -19.72
C ALA A 134 -18.23 -5.10 -20.57
N ARG A 135 -17.03 -4.47 -20.53
CA ARG A 135 -16.68 -3.35 -21.43
C ARG A 135 -16.61 -3.79 -22.89
N GLU A 136 -15.97 -4.95 -23.16
CA GLU A 136 -15.96 -5.55 -24.51
C GLU A 136 -17.38 -5.77 -25.07
N ARG A 137 -18.35 -6.07 -24.20
CA ARG A 137 -19.76 -6.24 -24.53
C ARG A 137 -20.54 -4.92 -24.63
N GLY A 138 -19.89 -3.76 -24.49
CA GLY A 138 -20.52 -2.44 -24.61
C GLY A 138 -21.36 -2.01 -23.42
N LEU A 139 -21.13 -2.57 -22.21
CA LEU A 139 -21.94 -2.29 -21.02
C LEU A 139 -21.44 -1.08 -20.21
N GLU A 140 -20.36 -0.42 -20.63
CA GLU A 140 -19.82 0.75 -19.93
C GLU A 140 -20.82 1.94 -19.84
N PRO A 141 -21.58 2.29 -20.90
CA PRO A 141 -22.57 3.37 -20.80
C PRO A 141 -23.71 3.06 -19.82
N LEU A 142 -24.04 1.78 -19.61
CA LEU A 142 -25.01 1.37 -18.58
C LEU A 142 -24.43 1.55 -17.16
N ALA A 143 -23.15 1.20 -16.95
CA ALA A 143 -22.47 1.44 -15.70
C ALA A 143 -22.36 2.93 -15.36
N ASP A 144 -22.03 3.77 -16.35
CA ASP A 144 -21.97 5.24 -16.20
C ASP A 144 -23.35 5.82 -15.88
N TRP A 145 -24.41 5.32 -16.55
CA TRP A 145 -25.76 5.73 -16.24
C TRP A 145 -26.17 5.38 -14.80
N LEU A 146 -25.86 4.17 -14.32
CA LEU A 146 -26.10 3.79 -12.94
C LEU A 146 -25.35 4.68 -11.94
N MET A 147 -24.07 4.97 -12.20
CA MET A 147 -23.25 5.83 -11.37
C MET A 147 -23.69 7.30 -11.38
N SER A 148 -24.30 7.78 -12.45
CA SER A 148 -24.86 9.13 -12.52
C SER A 148 -26.06 9.35 -11.61
N ARG A 149 -26.63 8.28 -11.06
CA ARG A 149 -27.79 8.28 -10.16
C ARG A 149 -28.98 9.09 -10.71
N PRO A 150 -29.54 8.68 -11.82
CA PRO A 150 -30.65 9.40 -12.44
C PRO A 150 -31.82 9.52 -11.46
N VAL A 151 -32.54 10.65 -11.51
CA VAL A 151 -33.72 10.92 -10.64
C VAL A 151 -34.90 10.04 -11.03
N ALA A 152 -34.97 9.59 -12.29
CA ALA A 152 -36.04 8.75 -12.83
C ALA A 152 -35.47 7.75 -13.83
N GLY A 153 -36.15 6.62 -13.97
CA GLY A 153 -35.80 5.53 -14.88
C GLY A 153 -35.70 4.20 -14.13
N ASP A 154 -36.17 3.15 -14.76
CA ASP A 154 -36.05 1.80 -14.23
C ASP A 154 -34.70 1.17 -14.72
N PRO A 155 -33.77 0.78 -13.83
CA PRO A 155 -32.52 0.13 -14.21
C PRO A 155 -32.72 -1.10 -15.10
N LEU A 156 -33.73 -1.92 -14.82
CA LEU A 156 -34.02 -3.12 -15.60
C LEU A 156 -34.51 -2.77 -17.02
N GLN A 157 -35.38 -1.77 -17.14
CA GLN A 157 -35.83 -1.29 -18.45
C GLN A 157 -34.67 -0.70 -19.24
N ARG A 158 -33.81 0.11 -18.60
CA ARG A 158 -32.63 0.68 -19.25
C ARG A 158 -31.65 -0.41 -19.69
N ALA A 159 -31.42 -1.43 -18.88
CA ALA A 159 -30.58 -2.58 -19.19
C ALA A 159 -31.10 -3.40 -20.38
N GLY A 160 -32.42 -3.42 -20.60
CA GLY A 160 -33.04 -4.06 -21.76
C GLY A 160 -32.54 -3.50 -23.10
N GLU A 161 -32.11 -2.24 -23.15
CA GLU A 161 -31.56 -1.60 -24.36
C GLU A 161 -30.15 -2.12 -24.71
N PHE A 162 -29.48 -2.78 -23.79
CA PHE A 162 -28.13 -3.36 -23.92
C PHE A 162 -28.14 -4.88 -24.13
N VAL A 163 -29.32 -5.49 -24.29
CA VAL A 163 -29.44 -6.89 -24.62
C VAL A 163 -29.01 -7.11 -26.08
N ASP A 164 -27.94 -7.87 -26.25
CA ASP A 164 -27.38 -8.22 -27.56
C ASP A 164 -26.80 -9.65 -27.48
N VAL A 165 -27.49 -10.57 -28.13
CA VAL A 165 -27.14 -12.00 -28.14
C VAL A 165 -25.81 -12.24 -28.87
N ASP A 166 -25.49 -11.43 -29.89
CA ASP A 166 -24.25 -11.55 -30.64
C ASP A 166 -23.03 -11.18 -29.79
N SER A 167 -23.19 -10.21 -28.90
CA SER A 167 -22.19 -9.82 -27.90
C SER A 167 -22.21 -10.69 -26.64
N GLY A 168 -23.13 -11.65 -26.55
CA GLY A 168 -23.27 -12.59 -25.44
C GLY A 168 -23.93 -11.99 -24.20
N VAL A 169 -24.84 -11.00 -24.39
CA VAL A 169 -25.73 -10.43 -23.37
C VAL A 169 -27.14 -10.85 -23.69
N ASN A 170 -27.65 -11.88 -23.02
CA ASN A 170 -28.92 -12.48 -23.39
C ASN A 170 -30.12 -11.88 -22.65
N THR A 171 -29.90 -11.28 -21.48
CA THR A 171 -30.96 -10.71 -20.64
C THR A 171 -30.56 -9.36 -20.04
N ALA A 172 -31.57 -8.57 -19.64
CA ALA A 172 -31.36 -7.31 -18.92
C ALA A 172 -30.61 -7.52 -17.58
N ASP A 173 -30.85 -8.65 -16.90
CA ASP A 173 -30.15 -9.00 -15.66
C ASP A 173 -28.67 -9.28 -15.91
N GLU A 174 -28.31 -9.92 -17.03
CA GLU A 174 -26.91 -10.08 -17.45
C GLU A 174 -26.24 -8.74 -17.75
N ALA A 175 -26.96 -7.82 -18.42
CA ALA A 175 -26.48 -6.46 -18.68
C ALA A 175 -26.23 -5.71 -17.36
N LEU A 176 -27.15 -5.74 -16.40
CA LEU A 176 -26.97 -5.17 -15.06
C LEU A 176 -25.79 -5.83 -14.31
N GLY A 177 -25.67 -7.16 -14.40
CA GLY A 177 -24.56 -7.90 -13.84
C GLY A 177 -23.21 -7.41 -14.37
N GLY A 178 -23.08 -7.23 -15.69
CA GLY A 178 -21.87 -6.68 -16.30
C GLY A 178 -21.61 -5.22 -15.92
N ALA A 179 -22.63 -4.38 -15.85
CA ALA A 179 -22.50 -3.00 -15.36
C ALA A 179 -22.03 -2.95 -13.91
N ARG A 180 -22.56 -3.82 -13.02
CA ARG A 180 -22.10 -3.97 -11.64
C ARG A 180 -20.64 -4.42 -11.55
N ASP A 181 -20.19 -5.34 -12.42
CA ASP A 181 -18.79 -5.76 -12.48
C ASP A 181 -17.86 -4.60 -12.83
N ILE A 182 -18.26 -3.71 -13.76
CA ILE A 182 -17.51 -2.50 -14.11
C ILE A 182 -17.44 -1.55 -12.90
N ILE A 183 -18.55 -1.27 -12.25
CA ILE A 183 -18.64 -0.40 -11.07
C ILE A 183 -17.79 -0.96 -9.92
N ALA A 184 -17.86 -2.26 -9.68
CA ALA A 184 -17.09 -2.93 -8.64
C ALA A 184 -15.58 -2.83 -8.88
N GLU A 185 -15.12 -2.97 -10.13
CA GLU A 185 -13.71 -2.79 -10.48
C GLU A 185 -13.28 -1.33 -10.31
N THR A 186 -14.11 -0.37 -10.73
CA THR A 186 -13.85 1.07 -10.58
C THR A 186 -13.67 1.44 -9.10
N LEU A 187 -14.55 0.96 -8.21
CA LEU A 187 -14.39 1.09 -6.76
C LEU A 187 -13.10 0.46 -6.23
N ALA A 188 -12.81 -0.78 -6.66
CA ALA A 188 -11.68 -1.52 -6.17
C ALA A 188 -10.33 -0.96 -6.64
N ASP A 189 -10.31 -0.21 -7.72
CA ASP A 189 -9.13 0.44 -8.26
C ASP A 189 -8.92 1.87 -7.73
N ASP A 190 -9.94 2.47 -7.10
CA ASP A 190 -9.83 3.81 -6.54
C ASP A 190 -8.83 3.86 -5.37
N PRO A 191 -7.82 4.74 -5.43
CA PRO A 191 -6.78 4.82 -4.41
C PRO A 191 -7.27 5.26 -3.02
N GLU A 192 -8.32 6.10 -2.96
CA GLU A 192 -8.88 6.59 -1.69
C GLU A 192 -9.69 5.48 -1.01
N VAL A 193 -10.50 4.76 -1.81
CA VAL A 193 -11.24 3.59 -1.35
C VAL A 193 -10.30 2.54 -0.78
N ARG A 194 -9.22 2.22 -1.49
CA ARG A 194 -8.23 1.26 -1.02
C ARG A 194 -7.52 1.72 0.25
N ALA A 195 -7.13 2.98 0.31
CA ALA A 195 -6.48 3.54 1.49
C ALA A 195 -7.41 3.46 2.71
N PHE A 196 -8.70 3.81 2.53
CA PHE A 196 -9.69 3.71 3.60
C PHE A 196 -9.86 2.25 4.08
N VAL A 197 -10.11 1.31 3.17
CA VAL A 197 -10.33 -0.12 3.53
C VAL A 197 -9.09 -0.69 4.21
N ARG A 198 -7.89 -0.35 3.74
CA ARG A 198 -6.62 -0.78 4.37
C ARG A 198 -6.48 -0.23 5.78
N GLN A 199 -6.75 1.07 5.96
CA GLN A 199 -6.69 1.69 7.28
C GLN A 199 -7.71 1.08 8.24
N TRP A 200 -8.93 0.85 7.75
CA TRP A 200 -9.99 0.20 8.50
C TRP A 200 -9.59 -1.21 8.94
N THR A 201 -9.12 -2.04 8.00
CA THR A 201 -8.65 -3.41 8.28
C THR A 201 -7.47 -3.42 9.26
N THR A 202 -6.52 -2.52 9.12
CA THR A 202 -5.38 -2.42 10.05
C THR A 202 -5.82 -2.05 11.47
N ARG A 203 -6.83 -1.19 11.59
CA ARG A 203 -7.29 -0.70 12.89
C ARG A 203 -8.23 -1.67 13.61
N ASN A 204 -9.16 -2.27 12.86
CA ASN A 204 -10.28 -3.04 13.39
C ASN A 204 -10.18 -4.54 13.10
N GLY A 205 -9.31 -4.95 12.17
CA GLY A 205 -9.11 -6.33 11.79
C GLY A 205 -8.46 -7.16 12.92
N THR A 206 -8.74 -8.43 12.90
CA THR A 206 -8.21 -9.44 13.83
C THR A 206 -7.57 -10.56 13.02
N ILE A 207 -6.31 -10.88 13.29
CA ILE A 207 -5.66 -12.06 12.73
C ILE A 207 -6.22 -13.26 13.47
N VAL A 208 -6.78 -14.20 12.72
CA VAL A 208 -7.30 -15.47 13.23
C VAL A 208 -6.49 -16.59 12.59
N CYS A 209 -6.00 -17.52 13.43
CA CYS A 209 -5.25 -18.68 12.97
C CYS A 209 -5.99 -19.95 13.36
N GLU A 210 -5.99 -20.92 12.45
CA GLU A 210 -6.61 -22.22 12.62
C GLU A 210 -5.60 -23.32 12.25
N ALA A 211 -5.62 -24.45 12.96
CA ALA A 211 -4.80 -25.60 12.59
C ALA A 211 -5.24 -26.18 11.24
N VAL A 212 -4.29 -26.61 10.42
CA VAL A 212 -4.57 -27.40 9.21
C VAL A 212 -5.00 -28.82 9.61
N ASP A 213 -4.32 -29.39 10.59
CA ASP A 213 -4.67 -30.66 11.24
C ASP A 213 -4.59 -30.47 12.77
N PRO A 214 -5.74 -30.38 13.47
CA PRO A 214 -5.78 -30.19 14.92
C PRO A 214 -5.15 -31.35 15.72
N ALA A 215 -5.02 -32.53 15.13
CA ALA A 215 -4.43 -33.70 15.80
C ALA A 215 -2.90 -33.74 15.67
N ALA A 216 -2.32 -32.96 14.75
CA ALA A 216 -0.87 -32.92 14.54
C ALA A 216 -0.18 -32.17 15.67
N ARG A 217 0.90 -32.74 16.21
CA ARG A 217 1.77 -32.05 17.16
C ARG A 217 2.86 -31.27 16.43
N THR A 218 2.78 -29.95 16.48
CA THR A 218 3.77 -29.06 15.83
C THR A 218 4.24 -27.98 16.79
N PRO A 219 5.37 -27.32 16.51
CA PRO A 219 5.82 -26.15 17.31
C PRO A 219 4.82 -24.98 17.31
N TYR A 220 3.75 -25.06 16.52
CA TYR A 220 2.75 -24.02 16.33
C TYR A 220 1.43 -24.27 17.05
N GLU A 221 1.37 -25.26 17.97
CA GLU A 221 0.13 -25.60 18.72
C GLU A 221 -0.48 -24.36 19.40
N GLN A 222 0.34 -23.43 19.89
CA GLN A 222 -0.14 -22.18 20.48
C GLN A 222 -0.89 -21.26 19.52
N TYR A 223 -0.83 -21.51 18.20
CA TYR A 223 -1.53 -20.75 17.17
C TYR A 223 -2.69 -21.53 16.53
N TYR A 224 -3.07 -22.71 17.03
CA TYR A 224 -4.14 -23.51 16.44
C TYR A 224 -5.53 -22.89 16.60
N GLU A 225 -5.75 -22.18 17.69
CA GLU A 225 -6.95 -21.39 17.97
C GLU A 225 -6.55 -19.98 18.42
N TYR A 226 -5.78 -19.29 17.58
CA TYR A 226 -5.21 -18.01 17.96
C TYR A 226 -5.96 -16.85 17.31
N SER A 227 -6.18 -15.79 18.10
CA SER A 227 -6.83 -14.58 17.64
C SER A 227 -6.18 -13.36 18.31
N GLU A 228 -5.73 -12.36 17.50
CA GLU A 228 -5.17 -11.12 18.01
C GLU A 228 -5.48 -9.94 17.06
N PRO A 229 -5.85 -8.74 17.61
CA PRO A 229 -6.03 -7.55 16.78
C PRO A 229 -4.79 -7.19 15.97
N VAL A 230 -4.97 -6.89 14.68
CA VAL A 230 -3.91 -6.47 13.75
C VAL A 230 -3.10 -5.32 14.33
N SER A 231 -3.77 -4.34 14.95
CA SER A 231 -3.15 -3.13 15.52
C SER A 231 -2.25 -3.40 16.73
N ARG A 232 -2.28 -4.59 17.31
CA ARG A 232 -1.53 -4.94 18.54
C ARG A 232 -0.58 -6.11 18.38
N ILE A 233 -0.65 -6.82 17.26
CA ILE A 233 0.18 -8.00 17.04
C ILE A 233 1.66 -7.66 17.07
N ARG A 234 2.43 -8.47 17.79
CA ARG A 234 3.86 -8.27 17.92
C ARG A 234 4.62 -8.90 16.74
N PRO A 235 5.72 -8.27 16.27
CA PRO A 235 6.50 -8.73 15.13
C PRO A 235 6.92 -10.20 15.18
N HIS A 236 7.40 -10.68 16.31
CA HIS A 236 7.80 -12.10 16.44
C HIS A 236 6.65 -13.09 16.25
N ARG A 237 5.39 -12.70 16.57
CA ARG A 237 4.21 -13.51 16.32
C ARG A 237 3.85 -13.53 14.85
N VAL A 238 3.96 -12.40 14.15
CA VAL A 238 3.79 -12.33 12.70
C VAL A 238 4.74 -13.31 12.00
N LEU A 239 6.02 -13.28 12.38
CA LEU A 239 7.02 -14.19 11.81
C LEU A 239 6.74 -15.65 12.14
N ALA A 240 6.29 -15.95 13.36
CA ALA A 240 5.92 -17.32 13.75
C ALA A 240 4.70 -17.83 12.96
N ILE A 241 3.66 -16.99 12.78
CA ILE A 241 2.47 -17.31 11.98
C ILE A 241 2.86 -17.55 10.52
N ASN A 242 3.64 -16.64 9.90
CA ASN A 242 4.10 -16.79 8.53
C ASN A 242 4.91 -18.08 8.32
N ARG A 243 5.70 -18.48 9.31
CA ARG A 243 6.46 -19.71 9.27
C ARG A 243 5.54 -20.92 9.39
N GLY A 244 4.59 -20.91 10.31
CA GLY A 244 3.58 -21.99 10.48
C GLY A 244 2.73 -22.22 9.23
N GLU A 245 2.37 -21.15 8.50
CA GLU A 245 1.68 -21.26 7.21
C GLU A 245 2.59 -21.87 6.12
N ARG A 246 3.85 -21.45 6.05
CA ARG A 246 4.83 -22.00 5.10
C ARG A 246 5.06 -23.49 5.32
N GLU A 247 5.08 -23.92 6.57
CA GLU A 247 5.16 -25.33 7.00
C GLU A 247 3.81 -26.07 6.93
N LYS A 248 2.73 -25.38 6.52
CA LYS A 248 1.36 -25.91 6.39
C LYS A 248 0.78 -26.47 7.70
N ALA A 249 1.25 -25.97 8.83
CA ALA A 249 0.74 -26.35 10.15
C ALA A 249 -0.53 -25.55 10.52
N ILE A 250 -0.60 -24.29 10.11
CA ILE A 250 -1.72 -23.40 10.38
C ILE A 250 -2.17 -22.66 9.11
N ARG A 251 -3.36 -22.10 9.15
CA ARG A 251 -3.88 -21.12 8.20
C ARG A 251 -4.20 -19.84 8.97
N ALA A 252 -3.84 -18.71 8.42
CA ALA A 252 -4.15 -17.42 9.02
C ALA A 252 -4.93 -16.55 8.05
N LYS A 253 -5.92 -15.81 8.58
CA LYS A 253 -6.73 -14.83 7.86
C LYS A 253 -6.92 -13.58 8.71
N ILE A 254 -7.26 -12.46 8.07
CA ILE A 254 -7.68 -11.26 8.80
C ILE A 254 -9.20 -11.17 8.68
N GLU A 255 -9.88 -11.26 9.80
CA GLU A 255 -11.32 -11.02 9.91
C GLU A 255 -11.58 -9.57 10.33
N VAL A 256 -12.52 -8.93 9.65
CA VAL A 256 -12.98 -7.58 9.99
C VAL A 256 -14.37 -7.70 10.59
N PRO A 257 -14.58 -7.32 11.85
CA PRO A 257 -15.81 -7.63 12.58
C PRO A 257 -17.04 -6.80 12.17
N ASP A 258 -16.87 -5.74 11.38
CA ASP A 258 -17.95 -4.80 11.05
C ASP A 258 -17.81 -4.32 9.59
N ASP A 259 -18.24 -5.19 8.68
CA ASP A 259 -18.23 -4.92 7.25
C ASP A 259 -19.25 -3.83 6.86
N GLU A 260 -20.30 -3.60 7.66
CA GLU A 260 -21.36 -2.65 7.35
C GLU A 260 -20.83 -1.21 7.27
N GLN A 261 -19.88 -0.84 8.13
CA GLN A 261 -19.28 0.49 8.08
C GLN A 261 -18.41 0.68 6.83
N VAL A 262 -17.75 -0.36 6.35
CA VAL A 262 -17.02 -0.34 5.10
C VAL A 262 -18.00 -0.22 3.93
N LEU A 263 -19.04 -1.03 3.91
CA LEU A 263 -20.08 -0.99 2.88
C LEU A 263 -20.77 0.37 2.83
N GLU A 264 -21.07 0.97 3.97
CA GLU A 264 -21.64 2.30 4.05
C GLU A 264 -20.69 3.38 3.49
N TYR A 265 -19.38 3.26 3.75
CA TYR A 265 -18.40 4.14 3.13
C TYR A 265 -18.38 3.99 1.61
N LEU A 266 -18.39 2.76 1.08
CA LEU A 266 -18.39 2.49 -0.35
C LEU A 266 -19.67 3.00 -1.03
N ARG A 267 -20.83 2.80 -0.40
CA ARG A 267 -22.11 3.37 -0.88
C ARG A 267 -22.05 4.89 -0.95
N ARG A 268 -21.56 5.56 0.09
CA ARG A 268 -21.37 7.02 0.11
C ARG A 268 -20.41 7.50 -0.96
N TRP A 269 -19.35 6.75 -1.23
CA TRP A 269 -18.42 7.07 -2.30
C TRP A 269 -19.14 7.06 -3.65
N LEU A 270 -19.92 6.01 -3.95
CA LEU A 270 -20.74 5.92 -5.16
C LEU A 270 -21.80 7.03 -5.24
N MET A 271 -22.38 7.41 -4.10
CA MET A 271 -23.41 8.47 -4.06
C MET A 271 -22.88 9.88 -4.34
N ARG A 272 -21.58 10.12 -4.20
CA ARG A 272 -20.95 11.42 -4.48
C ARG A 272 -20.67 11.65 -5.96
N GLY A 273 -20.69 10.62 -6.77
CA GLY A 273 -20.27 10.64 -8.17
C GLY A 273 -18.74 10.57 -8.32
N ALA A 274 -18.27 9.86 -9.31
CA ALA A 274 -16.86 9.80 -9.66
C ALA A 274 -16.37 11.20 -10.05
N GLY A 275 -15.62 11.88 -9.18
CA GLY A 275 -15.08 13.23 -9.44
C GLY A 275 -15.27 14.26 -8.32
N ALA A 276 -16.00 13.96 -7.26
CA ALA A 276 -16.01 14.79 -6.07
C ALA A 276 -14.75 14.52 -5.24
N GLY A 277 -13.90 15.54 -5.12
CA GLY A 277 -12.58 15.46 -4.45
C GLY A 277 -12.58 14.86 -3.05
N PRO A 278 -11.40 14.71 -2.41
CA PRO A 278 -11.18 13.86 -1.26
C PRO A 278 -12.16 14.15 -0.13
N ALA A 279 -12.79 13.07 0.35
CA ALA A 279 -13.64 13.14 1.53
C ALA A 279 -12.83 13.60 2.75
N ALA A 280 -13.38 14.51 3.54
CA ALA A 280 -12.84 14.86 4.83
C ALA A 280 -12.45 13.60 5.61
N SER A 281 -11.24 13.63 6.22
CA SER A 281 -10.64 12.54 6.98
C SER A 281 -11.64 11.78 7.85
N PRO A 282 -11.53 10.43 7.94
CA PRO A 282 -12.44 9.57 8.70
C PRO A 282 -12.40 9.76 10.23
N THR A 283 -11.71 10.78 10.74
CA THR A 283 -11.64 11.13 12.15
C THR A 283 -12.80 12.02 12.64
N ALA A 284 -13.68 12.46 11.74
CA ALA A 284 -14.88 13.18 12.14
C ALA A 284 -15.96 12.18 12.58
N SER A 285 -16.19 12.09 13.89
CA SER A 285 -17.37 11.41 14.46
C SER A 285 -18.64 11.85 13.72
N PRO A 286 -19.59 10.93 13.47
CA PRO A 286 -20.81 11.22 12.70
C PRO A 286 -21.86 12.00 13.48
N THR A 287 -21.47 13.13 14.11
CA THR A 287 -22.37 13.98 14.89
C THR A 287 -22.73 15.28 14.16
N GLY A 288 -22.66 15.29 12.84
CA GLY A 288 -23.18 16.37 12.01
C GLY A 288 -24.36 15.88 11.18
N ARG A 289 -25.56 15.76 11.76
CA ARG A 289 -26.83 15.63 11.03
C ARG A 289 -27.03 16.90 10.22
N THR A 290 -26.75 16.86 8.93
CA THR A 290 -27.46 17.68 7.97
C THR A 290 -28.61 16.83 7.45
N ASP A 291 -29.83 17.17 7.87
CA ASP A 291 -31.11 16.52 7.57
C ASP A 291 -31.59 16.72 6.12
N ALA A 292 -30.73 16.42 5.16
CA ALA A 292 -31.16 16.18 3.78
C ALA A 292 -30.24 15.09 3.22
N GLY A 293 -30.61 13.85 3.47
CA GLY A 293 -30.02 12.72 2.75
C GLY A 293 -30.17 12.95 1.25
N PRO A 294 -29.19 12.56 0.42
CA PRO A 294 -29.32 12.64 -1.02
C PRO A 294 -30.62 11.92 -1.44
N ALA A 295 -31.40 12.55 -2.32
CA ALA A 295 -32.64 11.97 -2.84
C ALA A 295 -32.33 10.52 -3.33
N SER A 296 -33.18 9.56 -2.98
CA SER A 296 -33.04 8.17 -3.41
C SER A 296 -33.12 8.09 -4.94
N SER A 297 -32.21 7.32 -5.52
CA SER A 297 -32.19 7.05 -6.97
C SER A 297 -32.66 5.61 -7.24
N PRO A 298 -33.35 5.37 -8.36
CA PRO A 298 -33.65 4.00 -8.80
C PRO A 298 -32.41 3.10 -8.95
N SER A 299 -31.23 3.67 -9.15
CA SER A 299 -29.96 2.95 -9.26
C SER A 299 -29.36 2.53 -7.91
N ASP A 300 -29.83 3.06 -6.78
CA ASP A 300 -29.21 2.81 -5.45
C ASP A 300 -29.14 1.33 -5.07
N PRO A 301 -30.15 0.46 -5.36
CA PRO A 301 -30.03 -0.97 -5.10
C PRO A 301 -28.91 -1.64 -5.90
N GLU A 302 -28.74 -1.28 -7.18
CA GLU A 302 -27.70 -1.81 -8.06
C GLU A 302 -26.30 -1.36 -7.60
N LEU A 303 -26.17 -0.11 -7.19
CA LEU A 303 -24.95 0.44 -6.61
C LEU A 303 -24.60 -0.22 -5.28
N ALA A 304 -25.58 -0.57 -4.44
CA ALA A 304 -25.36 -1.29 -3.20
C ALA A 304 -24.84 -2.74 -3.45
N LEU A 305 -25.40 -3.41 -4.47
CA LEU A 305 -24.92 -4.74 -4.88
C LEU A 305 -23.50 -4.66 -5.45
N ALA A 306 -23.19 -3.65 -6.28
CA ALA A 306 -21.85 -3.43 -6.80
C ALA A 306 -20.83 -3.14 -5.67
N ALA A 307 -21.21 -2.36 -4.66
CA ALA A 307 -20.36 -2.09 -3.50
C ALA A 307 -20.07 -3.35 -2.68
N ALA A 308 -21.08 -4.19 -2.46
CA ALA A 308 -20.92 -5.45 -1.74
C ALA A 308 -20.01 -6.44 -2.51
N ASP A 309 -20.17 -6.55 -3.83
CA ASP A 309 -19.31 -7.38 -4.68
C ASP A 309 -17.87 -6.82 -4.74
N ALA A 310 -17.71 -5.50 -4.86
CA ALA A 310 -16.40 -4.84 -4.82
C ALA A 310 -15.66 -5.16 -3.52
N TYR A 311 -16.35 -5.04 -2.39
CA TYR A 311 -15.75 -5.34 -1.09
C TYR A 311 -15.39 -6.82 -0.96
N GLY A 312 -16.36 -7.72 -1.08
CA GLY A 312 -16.15 -9.14 -0.80
C GLY A 312 -15.20 -9.83 -1.77
N ARG A 313 -15.31 -9.51 -3.06
CA ARG A 313 -14.54 -10.19 -4.12
C ARG A 313 -13.19 -9.53 -4.42
N LEU A 314 -13.10 -8.21 -4.39
CA LEU A 314 -11.93 -7.49 -4.89
C LEU A 314 -11.13 -6.82 -3.78
N LEU A 315 -11.79 -6.03 -2.90
CA LEU A 315 -11.11 -5.21 -1.90
C LEU A 315 -10.61 -6.03 -0.71
N ALA A 316 -11.49 -6.77 -0.03
CA ALA A 316 -11.13 -7.47 1.20
C ALA A 316 -9.96 -8.46 1.00
N PRO A 317 -9.94 -9.35 -0.01
CA PRO A 317 -8.82 -10.26 -0.21
C PRO A 317 -7.53 -9.55 -0.65
N ALA A 318 -7.65 -8.44 -1.37
CA ALA A 318 -6.48 -7.68 -1.81
C ALA A 318 -5.87 -6.89 -0.64
N VAL A 319 -6.72 -6.22 0.15
CA VAL A 319 -6.30 -5.44 1.32
C VAL A 319 -5.74 -6.35 2.41
N GLU A 320 -6.33 -7.52 2.63
CA GLU A 320 -5.77 -8.51 3.56
C GLU A 320 -4.32 -8.85 3.21
N ARG A 321 -4.03 -9.15 1.93
CA ARG A 321 -2.67 -9.41 1.46
C ARG A 321 -1.75 -8.20 1.66
N ASP A 322 -2.22 -6.99 1.35
CA ASP A 322 -1.46 -5.75 1.52
C ASP A 322 -1.11 -5.53 3.00
N VAL A 323 -2.07 -5.70 3.91
CA VAL A 323 -1.87 -5.56 5.37
C VAL A 323 -0.91 -6.62 5.89
N ARG A 324 -1.07 -7.89 5.50
CA ARG A 324 -0.17 -8.98 5.90
C ARG A 324 1.25 -8.77 5.39
N SER A 325 1.40 -8.29 4.16
CA SER A 325 2.71 -7.94 3.59
C SER A 325 3.38 -6.83 4.39
N ALA A 326 2.65 -5.76 4.72
CA ALA A 326 3.17 -4.66 5.53
C ALA A 326 3.56 -5.09 6.96
N LEU A 327 2.75 -5.95 7.59
CA LEU A 327 3.08 -6.54 8.90
C LEU A 327 4.36 -7.39 8.83
N THR A 328 4.54 -8.16 7.77
CA THR A 328 5.73 -9.00 7.57
C THR A 328 6.97 -8.13 7.39
N GLU A 329 6.92 -7.13 6.55
CA GLU A 329 8.04 -6.18 6.32
C GLU A 329 8.43 -5.46 7.62
N GLN A 330 7.45 -5.00 8.38
CA GLN A 330 7.68 -4.38 9.68
C GLN A 330 8.32 -5.37 10.67
N ALA A 331 7.84 -6.62 10.67
CA ALA A 331 8.34 -7.67 11.55
C ALA A 331 9.79 -8.07 11.21
N ASP A 332 10.12 -8.22 9.94
CA ASP A 332 11.47 -8.51 9.44
C ASP A 332 12.44 -7.37 9.81
N THR A 333 12.04 -6.13 9.55
CA THR A 333 12.86 -4.95 9.90
C THR A 333 13.16 -4.91 11.40
N GLN A 334 12.16 -5.16 12.24
CA GLN A 334 12.36 -5.18 13.70
C GLN A 334 13.20 -6.38 14.15
N ALA A 335 13.03 -7.55 13.55
CA ALA A 335 13.84 -8.74 13.87
C ALA A 335 15.34 -8.50 13.58
N ILE A 336 15.65 -7.89 12.43
CA ILE A 336 17.03 -7.52 12.06
C ILE A 336 17.60 -6.54 13.09
N ARG A 337 16.83 -5.53 13.48
CA ARG A 337 17.25 -4.52 14.49
C ARG A 337 17.54 -5.17 15.85
N VAL A 338 16.65 -6.02 16.34
CA VAL A 338 16.81 -6.73 17.62
C VAL A 338 17.99 -7.69 17.56
N PHE A 339 18.16 -8.43 16.47
CA PHE A 339 19.31 -9.33 16.27
C PHE A 339 20.62 -8.56 16.28
N GLY A 340 20.69 -7.45 15.54
CA GLY A 340 21.86 -6.57 15.50
C GLY A 340 22.23 -6.01 16.89
N ALA A 341 21.24 -5.56 17.66
CA ALA A 341 21.42 -5.07 19.03
C ALA A 341 21.95 -6.19 19.97
N ASN A 342 21.37 -7.38 19.89
CA ASN A 342 21.80 -8.54 20.68
C ASN A 342 23.23 -8.98 20.32
N LEU A 343 23.55 -9.04 19.02
CA LEU A 343 24.89 -9.37 18.56
C LEU A 343 25.93 -8.35 19.04
N LYS A 344 25.60 -7.04 18.95
CA LYS A 344 26.46 -5.98 19.50
C LYS A 344 26.66 -6.15 21.01
N SER A 345 25.63 -6.43 21.77
CA SER A 345 25.69 -6.67 23.21
C SER A 345 26.59 -7.87 23.55
N LEU A 346 26.45 -8.98 22.82
CA LEU A 346 27.27 -10.17 23.01
C LEU A 346 28.74 -9.90 22.69
N LEU A 347 29.06 -9.19 21.61
CA LEU A 347 30.41 -8.82 21.22
C LEU A 347 31.08 -7.84 22.19
N LEU A 348 30.32 -7.00 22.84
CA LEU A 348 30.82 -6.03 23.82
C LEU A 348 30.81 -6.54 25.26
N THR A 349 30.32 -7.75 25.52
CA THR A 349 30.36 -8.36 26.83
C THR A 349 31.83 -8.57 27.23
N PRO A 350 32.31 -8.00 28.35
CA PRO A 350 33.70 -8.20 28.79
C PRO A 350 33.93 -9.68 29.04
N PRO A 351 35.15 -10.19 28.73
CA PRO A 351 35.50 -11.58 28.99
C PRO A 351 35.29 -11.89 30.47
N ILE A 352 34.66 -13.02 30.75
CA ILE A 352 34.46 -13.49 32.11
C ILE A 352 35.83 -13.60 32.80
N ARG A 353 36.09 -12.74 33.79
CA ARG A 353 37.25 -12.84 34.66
C ARG A 353 37.03 -14.02 35.62
N GLY A 354 37.24 -15.24 35.13
CA GLY A 354 37.10 -16.45 35.89
C GLY A 354 37.85 -17.59 35.22
N ARG A 355 38.49 -18.41 35.99
CA ARG A 355 39.35 -19.55 35.59
C ARG A 355 38.72 -20.26 34.35
N VAL A 356 39.51 -20.32 33.28
CA VAL A 356 39.25 -21.26 32.19
C VAL A 356 39.36 -22.67 32.75
N VAL A 357 38.22 -23.31 32.96
CA VAL A 357 38.20 -24.76 33.20
C VAL A 357 38.25 -25.39 31.81
N MET A 358 39.45 -25.81 31.41
CA MET A 358 39.58 -26.70 30.27
C MET A 358 39.19 -28.11 30.75
N GLY A 359 38.05 -28.59 30.29
CA GLY A 359 37.65 -29.98 30.39
C GLY A 359 37.74 -30.64 29.02
#